data_8ca47bccc42b2b5effd8c26368b1baba
#
_entry.id   8ca47bccc42b2b5effd8c26368b1baba
#
_cell.length_a   1.000
_cell.length_b   1.000
_cell.length_c   1.000
_cell.angle_alpha   90.00
_cell.angle_beta   90.00
_cell.angle_gamma   90.00
#
_symmetry.space_group_name_H-M   'P 1'
#
loop_
_entity.id
_entity.type
_entity.pdbx_description
1 polymer ?
#
loop_
_entity_poly.entity_id
_entity_poly.type
_entity_poly.pdbx_seq_one_letter_code
_entity_poly.pdbx_strand_id
1 'polypeptide(L)'
;MNSGTRSLVGGGARVAVLALLWGSTFLWTELALRGLSPLQVTLARCTLGALVLVVAGLATGRRLPRGRAVWRHIVIAALFCNALPFALFSLGQQTVGSGLAGVLNATTPLWSLTLGLVLGTERGPRPVRLAGLLLGFAGTAVIFAPWQDNGPVGWGALAIVAAAASYAVAFTYMGRTLVGRGIPTLSLSAAQLTAATGLVAFALPAGGLEAPELGTTTLIAVVILGVFTTGITFHLTYRMIAEEGATNAAVVGYLLPVVSVLLGALVLNEDIGPRVVIGMVVVLAGVGMTRRKGERQDERTAPAASRTAAGEHRADNGAVENAAASACRPGFPAG
;
A
#
# COMPACT_ATOMS: atom_id res chain seq x y z
N MET A 1 13.72 -21.85 15.57
CA MET A 1 13.03 -20.57 15.21
C MET A 1 11.89 -20.94 14.27
N ASN A 2 10.66 -20.93 14.80
CA ASN A 2 9.47 -21.50 14.16
C ASN A 2 9.08 -20.81 12.84
N SER A 3 8.62 -21.57 11.86
CA SER A 3 8.10 -21.11 10.55
C SER A 3 7.00 -20.04 10.67
N GLY A 4 6.19 -20.10 11.73
CA GLY A 4 5.16 -19.09 12.06
C GLY A 4 5.74 -17.70 12.40
N THR A 5 6.84 -17.65 13.15
CA THR A 5 7.49 -16.38 13.52
C THR A 5 8.16 -15.70 12.31
N ARG A 6 8.69 -16.48 11.36
CA ARG A 6 9.24 -15.94 10.09
C ARG A 6 8.16 -15.35 9.19
N SER A 7 6.95 -15.88 9.18
CA SER A 7 5.82 -15.36 8.40
C SER A 7 5.31 -14.02 8.95
N LEU A 8 5.15 -13.92 10.27
CA LEU A 8 4.68 -12.69 10.94
C LEU A 8 5.68 -11.53 10.84
N VAL A 9 6.97 -11.81 11.06
CA VAL A 9 8.03 -10.80 10.92
C VAL A 9 8.15 -10.34 9.46
N GLY A 10 8.01 -11.25 8.49
CA GLY A 10 8.04 -10.93 7.06
C GLY A 10 6.86 -10.05 6.61
N GLY A 11 5.66 -10.29 7.16
CA GLY A 11 4.46 -9.48 6.87
C GLY A 11 4.56 -8.07 7.43
N GLY A 12 4.97 -7.92 8.68
CA GLY A 12 5.16 -6.61 9.32
C GLY A 12 6.23 -5.75 8.65
N ALA A 13 7.38 -6.34 8.34
CA ALA A 13 8.46 -5.66 7.63
C ALA A 13 8.02 -5.18 6.24
N ARG A 14 7.24 -5.98 5.50
CA ARG A 14 6.69 -5.60 4.19
C ARG A 14 5.77 -4.39 4.28
N VAL A 15 4.88 -4.38 5.28
CA VAL A 15 3.98 -3.25 5.53
C VAL A 15 4.76 -1.99 5.87
N ALA A 16 5.78 -2.10 6.73
CA ALA A 16 6.62 -0.97 7.09
C ALA A 16 7.38 -0.40 5.86
N VAL A 17 7.97 -1.28 5.04
CA VAL A 17 8.65 -0.87 3.80
C VAL A 17 7.66 -0.23 2.82
N LEU A 18 6.48 -0.83 2.64
CA LEU A 18 5.45 -0.29 1.75
C LEU A 18 4.96 1.08 2.23
N ALA A 19 4.72 1.23 3.53
CA ALA A 19 4.32 2.49 4.13
C ALA A 19 5.41 3.57 3.97
N LEU A 20 6.68 3.22 4.19
CA LEU A 20 7.83 4.13 4.04
C LEU A 20 7.94 4.62 2.59
N LEU A 21 7.92 3.70 1.63
CA LEU A 21 8.03 4.04 0.22
C LEU A 21 6.83 4.86 -0.25
N TRP A 22 5.61 4.46 0.10
CA TRP A 22 4.41 5.21 -0.27
C TRP A 22 4.32 6.57 0.45
N GLY A 23 4.65 6.63 1.74
CA GLY A 23 4.60 7.86 2.51
C GLY A 23 5.52 8.95 1.98
N SER A 24 6.66 8.56 1.41
CA SER A 24 7.58 9.50 0.78
C SER A 24 7.14 9.99 -0.62
N THR A 25 6.14 9.37 -1.24
CA THR A 25 5.70 9.66 -2.61
C THR A 25 5.31 11.13 -2.82
N PHE A 26 4.60 11.71 -1.85
CA PHE A 26 4.09 13.09 -1.97
C PHE A 26 5.22 14.11 -2.03
N LEU A 27 6.26 13.93 -1.19
CA LEU A 27 7.47 14.75 -1.22
C LEU A 27 8.17 14.67 -2.59
N TRP A 28 8.41 13.46 -3.09
CA TRP A 28 9.09 13.29 -4.37
C TRP A 28 8.27 13.77 -5.55
N THR A 29 6.93 13.68 -5.48
CA THR A 29 6.03 14.26 -6.49
C THR A 29 6.15 15.79 -6.50
N GLU A 30 6.13 16.45 -5.35
CA GLU A 30 6.28 17.90 -5.23
C GLU A 30 7.63 18.38 -5.77
N LEU A 31 8.71 17.69 -5.44
CA LEU A 31 10.04 18.00 -5.96
C LEU A 31 10.16 17.77 -7.48
N ALA A 32 9.51 16.75 -8.01
CA ALA A 32 9.49 16.50 -9.46
C ALA A 32 8.69 17.56 -10.23
N LEU A 33 7.59 18.04 -9.65
CA LEU A 33 6.74 19.10 -10.25
C LEU A 33 7.44 20.46 -10.37
N ARG A 34 8.60 20.65 -9.72
CA ARG A 34 9.40 21.88 -9.88
C ARG A 34 10.01 22.02 -11.27
N GLY A 35 10.14 20.92 -12.02
CA GLY A 35 10.75 20.96 -13.35
C GLY A 35 10.01 20.15 -14.41
N LEU A 36 8.92 19.47 -14.02
CA LEU A 36 8.12 18.62 -14.91
C LEU A 36 6.64 18.95 -14.77
N SER A 37 5.89 18.87 -15.88
CA SER A 37 4.44 18.95 -15.84
C SER A 37 3.83 17.70 -15.16
N PRO A 38 2.59 17.74 -14.65
CA PRO A 38 1.93 16.61 -14.00
C PRO A 38 1.91 15.32 -14.83
N LEU A 39 1.69 15.44 -16.15
CA LEU A 39 1.70 14.27 -17.04
C LEU A 39 3.11 13.76 -17.30
N GLN A 40 4.12 14.63 -17.35
CA GLN A 40 5.52 14.22 -17.45
C GLN A 40 5.99 13.48 -16.19
N VAL A 41 5.66 13.99 -15.01
CA VAL A 41 5.93 13.28 -13.74
C VAL A 41 5.28 11.89 -13.74
N THR A 42 4.01 11.83 -14.16
CA THR A 42 3.25 10.57 -14.23
C THR A 42 3.87 9.60 -15.25
N LEU A 43 4.26 10.08 -16.42
CA LEU A 43 4.92 9.27 -17.45
C LEU A 43 6.27 8.74 -16.97
N ALA A 44 7.11 9.62 -16.44
CA ALA A 44 8.45 9.27 -15.98
C ALA A 44 8.42 8.22 -14.87
N ARG A 45 7.54 8.38 -13.86
CA ARG A 45 7.40 7.39 -12.78
C ARG A 45 6.89 6.04 -13.26
N CYS A 46 5.91 6.01 -14.17
CA CYS A 46 5.40 4.77 -14.74
C CYS A 46 6.45 4.07 -15.59
N THR A 47 7.18 4.82 -16.43
CA THR A 47 8.23 4.29 -17.31
C THR A 47 9.39 3.69 -16.51
N LEU A 48 9.92 4.41 -15.53
CA LEU A 48 11.01 3.91 -14.68
C LEU A 48 10.58 2.72 -13.84
N GLY A 49 9.38 2.75 -13.27
CA GLY A 49 8.82 1.63 -12.53
C GLY A 49 8.61 0.39 -13.41
N ALA A 50 8.08 0.57 -14.64
CA ALA A 50 7.94 -0.50 -15.61
C ALA A 50 9.29 -1.09 -15.99
N LEU A 51 10.28 -0.25 -16.29
CA LEU A 51 11.63 -0.67 -16.68
C LEU A 51 12.27 -1.55 -15.59
N VAL A 52 12.25 -1.10 -14.35
CA VAL A 52 12.82 -1.85 -13.21
C VAL A 52 12.14 -3.20 -13.03
N LEU A 53 10.81 -3.25 -13.09
CA LEU A 53 10.08 -4.51 -12.92
C LEU A 53 10.22 -5.45 -14.12
N VAL A 54 10.30 -4.94 -15.34
CA VAL A 54 10.56 -5.75 -16.54
C VAL A 54 11.97 -6.34 -16.48
N VAL A 55 12.98 -5.53 -16.14
CA VAL A 55 14.36 -6.01 -15.96
C VAL A 55 14.44 -7.07 -14.86
N ALA A 56 13.82 -6.82 -13.70
CA ALA A 56 13.75 -7.81 -12.62
C ALA A 56 13.02 -9.09 -13.03
N GLY A 57 11.96 -8.97 -13.83
CA GLY A 57 11.25 -10.10 -14.41
C GLY A 57 12.14 -10.93 -15.35
N LEU A 58 12.84 -10.28 -16.26
CA LEU A 58 13.76 -10.93 -17.18
C LEU A 58 14.92 -11.63 -16.44
N ALA A 59 15.52 -10.94 -15.47
CA ALA A 59 16.60 -11.50 -14.65
C ALA A 59 16.18 -12.72 -13.83
N THR A 60 14.89 -12.83 -13.49
CA THR A 60 14.33 -13.98 -12.76
C THR A 60 13.64 -15.01 -13.66
N GLY A 61 13.81 -14.90 -14.98
CA GLY A 61 13.22 -15.80 -15.98
C GLY A 61 11.69 -15.68 -16.10
N ARG A 62 11.09 -14.64 -15.54
CA ARG A 62 9.63 -14.40 -15.56
C ARG A 62 9.28 -13.53 -16.76
N ARG A 63 8.33 -14.01 -17.57
CA ARG A 63 7.85 -13.30 -18.76
C ARG A 63 6.58 -12.53 -18.46
N LEU A 64 6.33 -11.47 -19.23
CA LEU A 64 5.05 -10.76 -19.21
C LEU A 64 3.90 -11.70 -19.58
N PRO A 65 2.71 -11.49 -19.02
CA PRO A 65 1.53 -12.31 -19.32
C PRO A 65 1.21 -12.28 -20.81
N ARG A 66 0.71 -13.41 -21.33
CA ARG A 66 0.27 -13.55 -22.72
C ARG A 66 -1.26 -13.69 -22.78
N GLY A 67 -1.85 -13.18 -23.84
CA GLY A 67 -3.28 -13.30 -24.12
C GLY A 67 -4.06 -11.99 -23.97
N ARG A 68 -4.93 -11.70 -24.95
CA ARG A 68 -5.73 -10.47 -25.03
C ARG A 68 -6.66 -10.28 -23.82
N ALA A 69 -7.23 -11.36 -23.29
CA ALA A 69 -8.15 -11.29 -22.16
C ALA A 69 -7.43 -10.78 -20.90
N VAL A 70 -6.23 -11.27 -20.60
CA VAL A 70 -5.43 -10.83 -19.44
C VAL A 70 -5.01 -9.38 -19.61
N TRP A 71 -4.51 -9.00 -20.80
CA TRP A 71 -4.10 -7.63 -21.08
C TRP A 71 -5.24 -6.62 -20.97
N ARG A 72 -6.48 -6.98 -21.35
CA ARG A 72 -7.65 -6.12 -21.12
C ARG A 72 -7.82 -5.80 -19.64
N HIS A 73 -7.71 -6.80 -18.78
CA HIS A 73 -7.81 -6.58 -17.32
C HIS A 73 -6.61 -5.79 -16.79
N ILE A 74 -5.40 -6.02 -17.32
CA ILE A 74 -4.20 -5.26 -16.95
C ILE A 74 -4.35 -3.78 -17.33
N VAL A 75 -4.84 -3.47 -18.52
CA VAL A 75 -5.04 -2.08 -18.99
C VAL A 75 -6.09 -1.36 -18.12
N ILE A 76 -7.20 -2.02 -17.77
CA ILE A 76 -8.20 -1.45 -16.85
C ILE A 76 -7.57 -1.20 -15.47
N ALA A 77 -6.83 -2.17 -14.93
CA ALA A 77 -6.13 -1.99 -13.67
C ALA A 77 -5.09 -0.86 -13.75
N ALA A 78 -4.33 -0.77 -14.84
CA ALA A 78 -3.36 0.30 -15.09
C ALA A 78 -4.00 1.69 -15.14
N LEU A 79 -5.18 1.79 -15.77
CA LEU A 79 -5.92 3.05 -15.81
C LEU A 79 -6.31 3.50 -14.39
N PHE A 80 -7.01 2.65 -13.63
CA PHE A 80 -7.56 3.03 -12.32
C PHE A 80 -6.54 2.98 -11.16
N CYS A 81 -5.41 2.30 -11.32
CA CYS A 81 -4.40 2.17 -10.27
C CYS A 81 -3.16 3.04 -10.49
N ASN A 82 -2.89 3.45 -11.73
CA ASN A 82 -1.66 4.16 -12.07
C ASN A 82 -1.91 5.42 -12.88
N ALA A 83 -2.38 5.31 -14.12
CA ALA A 83 -2.46 6.44 -15.04
C ALA A 83 -3.36 7.56 -14.48
N LEU A 84 -4.61 7.23 -14.15
CA LEU A 84 -5.59 8.17 -13.63
C LEU A 84 -5.21 8.71 -12.23
N PRO A 85 -4.97 7.88 -11.19
CA PRO A 85 -4.70 8.43 -9.87
C PRO A 85 -3.38 9.19 -9.81
N PHE A 86 -2.31 8.76 -10.50
CA PHE A 86 -1.06 9.50 -10.50
C PHE A 86 -1.18 10.87 -11.17
N ALA A 87 -1.90 10.94 -12.30
CA ALA A 87 -2.19 12.21 -12.95
C ALA A 87 -3.03 13.13 -12.03
N LEU A 88 -4.09 12.58 -11.42
CA LEU A 88 -4.95 13.34 -10.50
C LEU A 88 -4.20 13.82 -9.25
N PHE A 89 -3.29 13.01 -8.68
CA PHE A 89 -2.42 13.46 -7.58
C PHE A 89 -1.48 14.57 -8.02
N SER A 90 -0.79 14.39 -9.15
CA SER A 90 0.15 15.40 -9.66
C SER A 90 -0.55 16.71 -10.01
N LEU A 91 -1.74 16.63 -10.61
CA LEU A 91 -2.59 17.81 -10.89
C LEU A 91 -3.10 18.45 -9.60
N GLY A 92 -3.58 17.65 -8.66
CA GLY A 92 -4.10 18.14 -7.38
C GLY A 92 -3.02 18.82 -6.53
N GLN A 93 -1.82 18.28 -6.52
CA GLN A 93 -0.68 18.84 -5.77
C GLN A 93 -0.13 20.17 -6.36
N GLN A 94 -0.59 20.62 -7.52
CA GLN A 94 -0.32 21.98 -7.97
C GLN A 94 -1.02 23.05 -7.11
N THR A 95 -2.13 22.70 -6.45
CA THR A 95 -2.93 23.61 -5.62
C THR A 95 -3.12 23.14 -4.19
N VAL A 96 -2.75 21.89 -3.88
CA VAL A 96 -2.92 21.26 -2.58
C VAL A 96 -1.55 20.79 -2.09
N GLY A 97 -1.15 21.24 -0.91
CA GLY A 97 0.12 20.83 -0.29
C GLY A 97 0.17 19.32 0.01
N SER A 98 1.38 18.78 0.09
CA SER A 98 1.66 17.36 0.28
C SER A 98 0.98 16.77 1.54
N GLY A 99 0.88 17.55 2.62
CA GLY A 99 0.20 17.16 3.85
C GLY A 99 -1.29 16.88 3.63
N LEU A 100 -2.03 17.85 3.06
CA LEU A 100 -3.47 17.70 2.78
C LEU A 100 -3.72 16.60 1.73
N ALA A 101 -2.83 16.45 0.74
CA ALA A 101 -2.90 15.35 -0.21
C ALA A 101 -2.83 13.97 0.49
N GLY A 102 -1.98 13.83 1.51
CA GLY A 102 -1.90 12.65 2.36
C GLY A 102 -3.20 12.34 3.13
N VAL A 103 -3.84 13.37 3.72
CA VAL A 103 -5.15 13.24 4.40
C VAL A 103 -6.22 12.75 3.43
N LEU A 104 -6.33 13.38 2.27
CA LEU A 104 -7.33 13.05 1.27
C LEU A 104 -7.11 11.64 0.71
N ASN A 105 -5.85 11.22 0.50
CA ASN A 105 -5.52 9.85 0.12
C ASN A 105 -5.89 8.82 1.21
N ALA A 106 -5.83 9.19 2.49
CA ALA A 106 -6.24 8.33 3.59
C ALA A 106 -7.76 7.99 3.60
N THR A 107 -8.55 8.56 2.70
CA THR A 107 -9.92 8.13 2.46
C THR A 107 -10.00 6.80 1.68
N THR A 108 -8.92 6.36 1.01
CA THR A 108 -8.90 5.13 0.19
C THR A 108 -9.46 3.89 0.90
N PRO A 109 -9.11 3.57 2.17
CA PRO A 109 -9.69 2.41 2.84
C PRO A 109 -11.19 2.50 3.08
N LEU A 110 -11.73 3.70 3.27
CA LEU A 110 -13.18 3.93 3.40
C LEU A 110 -13.90 3.63 2.09
N TRP A 111 -13.35 4.12 0.97
CA TRP A 111 -13.84 3.79 -0.38
C TRP A 111 -13.76 2.29 -0.66
N SER A 112 -12.65 1.63 -0.27
CA SER A 112 -12.49 0.19 -0.44
C SER A 112 -13.52 -0.62 0.34
N LEU A 113 -13.83 -0.21 1.59
CA LEU A 113 -14.87 -0.84 2.38
C LEU A 113 -16.26 -0.64 1.75
N THR A 114 -16.60 0.60 1.38
CA THR A 114 -17.89 0.93 0.73
C THR A 114 -18.07 0.10 -0.52
N LEU A 115 -17.05 0.04 -1.38
CA LEU A 115 -17.10 -0.75 -2.61
C LEU A 115 -17.23 -2.25 -2.32
N GLY A 116 -16.52 -2.75 -1.31
CA GLY A 116 -16.62 -4.14 -0.87
C GLY A 116 -18.02 -4.54 -0.40
N LEU A 117 -18.70 -3.63 0.30
CA LEU A 117 -20.09 -3.81 0.73
C LEU A 117 -21.08 -3.79 -0.46
N VAL A 118 -20.98 -2.79 -1.33
CA VAL A 118 -21.84 -2.65 -2.52
C VAL A 118 -21.69 -3.86 -3.44
N LEU A 119 -20.48 -4.37 -3.61
CA LEU A 119 -20.20 -5.51 -4.48
C LEU A 119 -20.41 -6.87 -3.78
N GLY A 120 -20.86 -6.89 -2.53
CA GLY A 120 -21.11 -8.12 -1.76
C GLY A 120 -19.85 -8.97 -1.47
N THR A 121 -18.65 -8.39 -1.64
CA THR A 121 -17.38 -9.06 -1.30
C THR A 121 -17.10 -9.04 0.18
N GLU A 122 -17.65 -8.06 0.89
CA GLU A 122 -17.59 -7.97 2.35
C GLU A 122 -18.98 -8.24 2.92
N ARG A 123 -19.10 -9.24 3.79
CA ARG A 123 -20.34 -9.58 4.51
C ARG A 123 -20.43 -8.71 5.75
N GLY A 124 -21.01 -7.52 5.63
CA GLY A 124 -21.25 -6.55 6.71
C GLY A 124 -19.98 -6.13 7.48
N PRO A 125 -19.66 -4.86 7.63
CA PRO A 125 -18.50 -4.46 8.39
C PRO A 125 -18.70 -4.85 9.85
N ARG A 126 -17.81 -5.67 10.38
CA ARG A 126 -17.79 -5.88 11.84
C ARG A 126 -17.54 -4.54 12.50
N PRO A 127 -18.29 -4.16 13.56
CA PRO A 127 -18.20 -2.83 14.18
C PRO A 127 -16.75 -2.42 14.51
N VAL A 128 -15.93 -3.37 14.96
CA VAL A 128 -14.52 -3.12 15.28
C VAL A 128 -13.68 -2.74 14.06
N ARG A 129 -13.96 -3.33 12.87
CA ARG A 129 -13.24 -2.98 11.64
C ARG A 129 -13.63 -1.59 11.15
N LEU A 130 -14.93 -1.30 11.16
CA LEU A 130 -15.43 0.04 10.82
C LEU A 130 -14.88 1.10 11.77
N ALA A 131 -14.92 0.83 13.09
CA ALA A 131 -14.33 1.72 14.09
C ALA A 131 -12.83 1.94 13.85
N GLY A 132 -12.07 0.89 13.53
CA GLY A 132 -10.65 1.00 13.20
C GLY A 132 -10.37 1.84 11.95
N LEU A 133 -11.20 1.70 10.89
CA LEU A 133 -11.08 2.52 9.68
C LEU A 133 -11.39 3.99 9.95
N LEU A 134 -12.48 4.27 10.67
CA LEU A 134 -12.87 5.63 11.05
C LEU A 134 -11.83 6.27 11.99
N LEU A 135 -11.29 5.49 12.92
CA LEU A 135 -10.26 5.95 13.85
C LEU A 135 -8.96 6.28 13.09
N GLY A 136 -8.54 5.43 12.14
CA GLY A 136 -7.38 5.69 11.28
C GLY A 136 -7.55 6.97 10.46
N PHE A 137 -8.72 7.19 9.86
CA PHE A 137 -9.03 8.42 9.14
C PHE A 137 -9.04 9.65 10.07
N ALA A 138 -9.71 9.56 11.23
CA ALA A 138 -9.74 10.65 12.21
C ALA A 138 -8.35 11.01 12.72
N GLY A 139 -7.49 10.02 13.01
CA GLY A 139 -6.10 10.25 13.39
C GLY A 139 -5.30 10.97 12.30
N THR A 140 -5.49 10.60 11.04
CA THR A 140 -4.88 11.29 9.91
C THR A 140 -5.36 12.75 9.81
N ALA A 141 -6.65 12.99 9.97
CA ALA A 141 -7.22 14.33 9.97
C ALA A 141 -6.66 15.18 11.15
N VAL A 142 -6.46 14.58 12.33
CA VAL A 142 -5.83 15.27 13.48
C VAL A 142 -4.38 15.64 13.20
N ILE A 143 -3.58 14.77 12.56
CA ILE A 143 -2.18 15.07 12.19
C ILE A 143 -2.13 16.37 11.36
N PHE A 144 -2.85 16.41 10.27
CA PHE A 144 -2.76 17.49 9.29
C PHE A 144 -3.68 18.67 9.57
N ALA A 145 -4.69 18.50 10.45
CA ALA A 145 -5.65 19.56 10.84
C ALA A 145 -6.19 20.39 9.66
N PRO A 146 -6.79 19.76 8.64
CA PRO A 146 -7.22 20.44 7.41
C PRO A 146 -8.23 21.58 7.66
N TRP A 147 -8.85 21.63 8.84
CA TRP A 147 -9.75 22.72 9.25
C TRP A 147 -9.02 24.01 9.63
N GLN A 148 -7.69 24.01 9.72
CA GLN A 148 -6.87 25.21 9.97
C GLN A 148 -6.53 25.95 8.66
N ASP A 149 -6.61 25.26 7.52
CA ASP A 149 -6.44 25.84 6.20
C ASP A 149 -7.75 26.52 5.78
N ASN A 150 -7.80 27.84 5.88
CA ASN A 150 -8.98 28.67 5.56
C ASN A 150 -9.25 28.84 4.05
N GLY A 151 -8.61 28.04 3.18
CA GLY A 151 -8.82 28.07 1.75
C GLY A 151 -10.09 27.32 1.33
N PRO A 152 -10.78 27.78 0.26
CA PRO A 152 -11.90 27.01 -0.29
C PRO A 152 -11.40 25.64 -0.76
N VAL A 153 -12.24 24.59 -0.55
CA VAL A 153 -11.96 23.27 -1.10
C VAL A 153 -11.93 23.36 -2.62
N GLY A 154 -10.74 23.52 -3.18
CA GLY A 154 -10.54 23.69 -4.60
C GLY A 154 -10.65 22.37 -5.37
N TRP A 155 -10.72 22.46 -6.69
CA TRP A 155 -10.80 21.32 -7.59
C TRP A 155 -9.63 20.32 -7.38
N GLY A 156 -8.45 20.80 -6.95
CA GLY A 156 -7.30 19.95 -6.63
C GLY A 156 -7.56 18.94 -5.52
N ALA A 157 -8.31 19.35 -4.47
CA ALA A 157 -8.74 18.43 -3.41
C ALA A 157 -9.72 17.37 -3.93
N LEU A 158 -10.66 17.77 -4.80
CA LEU A 158 -11.59 16.83 -5.46
C LEU A 158 -10.83 15.83 -6.35
N ALA A 159 -9.82 16.28 -7.07
CA ALA A 159 -8.97 15.42 -7.89
C ALA A 159 -8.26 14.35 -7.03
N ILE A 160 -7.72 14.72 -5.88
CA ILE A 160 -7.07 13.79 -4.96
C ILE A 160 -8.05 12.80 -4.35
N VAL A 161 -9.26 13.23 -3.96
CA VAL A 161 -10.32 12.32 -3.46
C VAL A 161 -10.75 11.34 -4.57
N ALA A 162 -10.89 11.81 -5.81
CA ALA A 162 -11.17 10.95 -6.96
C ALA A 162 -10.04 9.94 -7.22
N ALA A 163 -8.77 10.35 -7.03
CA ALA A 163 -7.63 9.45 -7.09
C ALA A 163 -7.70 8.36 -6.00
N ALA A 164 -8.04 8.74 -4.76
CA ALA A 164 -8.22 7.80 -3.65
C ALA A 164 -9.35 6.79 -3.91
N ALA A 165 -10.47 7.25 -4.46
CA ALA A 165 -11.57 6.38 -4.87
C ALA A 165 -11.16 5.45 -6.03
N SER A 166 -10.38 5.95 -6.99
CA SER A 166 -9.82 5.18 -8.10
C SER A 166 -8.93 4.03 -7.61
N TYR A 167 -8.09 4.26 -6.61
CA TYR A 167 -7.30 3.18 -5.98
C TYR A 167 -8.19 2.09 -5.36
N ALA A 168 -9.26 2.47 -4.68
CA ALA A 168 -10.19 1.50 -4.09
C ALA A 168 -10.85 0.61 -5.17
N VAL A 169 -11.29 1.20 -6.27
CA VAL A 169 -11.79 0.47 -7.45
C VAL A 169 -10.72 -0.47 -7.99
N ALA A 170 -9.50 0.05 -8.20
CA ALA A 170 -8.40 -0.72 -8.76
C ALA A 170 -8.02 -1.92 -7.89
N PHE A 171 -7.82 -1.74 -6.57
CA PHE A 171 -7.43 -2.82 -5.66
C PHE A 171 -8.49 -3.92 -5.62
N THR A 172 -9.77 -3.53 -5.55
CA THR A 172 -10.87 -4.50 -5.61
C THR A 172 -10.89 -5.24 -6.95
N TYR A 173 -10.72 -4.52 -8.06
CA TYR A 173 -10.67 -5.09 -9.40
C TYR A 173 -9.49 -6.05 -9.58
N MET A 174 -8.27 -5.64 -9.18
CA MET A 174 -7.06 -6.46 -9.24
C MET A 174 -7.22 -7.75 -8.43
N GLY A 175 -7.74 -7.66 -7.22
CA GLY A 175 -8.01 -8.81 -6.36
C GLY A 175 -8.97 -9.82 -6.98
N ARG A 176 -9.98 -9.35 -7.72
CA ARG A 176 -10.99 -10.22 -8.35
C ARG A 176 -10.57 -10.79 -9.70
N THR A 177 -9.81 -10.06 -10.49
CA THR A 177 -9.60 -10.37 -11.91
C THR A 177 -8.19 -10.79 -12.28
N LEU A 178 -7.19 -10.40 -11.51
CA LEU A 178 -5.78 -10.62 -11.83
C LEU A 178 -5.07 -11.51 -10.81
N VAL A 179 -5.34 -11.33 -9.53
CA VAL A 179 -4.70 -12.09 -8.47
C VAL A 179 -5.30 -13.49 -8.38
N GLY A 180 -4.47 -14.50 -8.02
CA GLY A 180 -4.92 -15.89 -7.85
C GLY A 180 -5.09 -16.70 -9.16
N ARG A 181 -4.77 -16.12 -10.32
CA ARG A 181 -4.89 -16.79 -11.63
C ARG A 181 -3.60 -17.49 -12.10
N GLY A 182 -2.69 -17.82 -11.20
CA GLY A 182 -1.43 -18.50 -11.55
C GLY A 182 -0.38 -17.60 -12.23
N ILE A 183 -0.66 -16.29 -12.40
CA ILE A 183 0.30 -15.34 -12.98
C ILE A 183 1.14 -14.76 -11.84
N PRO A 184 2.50 -14.81 -11.93
CA PRO A 184 3.36 -14.24 -10.91
C PRO A 184 3.09 -12.75 -10.68
N THR A 185 3.05 -12.30 -9.41
CA THR A 185 2.80 -10.89 -9.04
C THR A 185 3.80 -9.93 -9.67
N LEU A 186 5.07 -10.33 -9.84
CA LEU A 186 6.09 -9.55 -10.54
C LEU A 186 5.73 -9.32 -12.01
N SER A 187 5.23 -10.36 -12.70
CA SER A 187 4.79 -10.24 -14.10
C SER A 187 3.54 -9.37 -14.24
N LEU A 188 2.60 -9.44 -13.27
CA LEU A 188 1.41 -8.58 -13.25
C LEU A 188 1.79 -7.11 -13.02
N SER A 189 2.63 -6.83 -12.02
CA SER A 189 3.04 -5.45 -11.73
C SER A 189 3.86 -4.84 -12.87
N ALA A 190 4.78 -5.59 -13.48
CA ALA A 190 5.54 -5.15 -14.65
C ALA A 190 4.62 -4.82 -15.84
N ALA A 191 3.69 -5.74 -16.18
CA ALA A 191 2.74 -5.54 -17.26
C ALA A 191 1.79 -4.36 -17.02
N GLN A 192 1.34 -4.18 -15.78
CA GLN A 192 0.45 -3.08 -15.41
C GLN A 192 1.16 -1.72 -15.55
N LEU A 193 2.40 -1.58 -15.06
CA LEU A 193 3.15 -0.33 -15.22
C LEU A 193 3.51 -0.07 -16.69
N THR A 194 3.79 -1.11 -17.48
CA THR A 194 3.99 -0.98 -18.93
C THR A 194 2.71 -0.47 -19.62
N ALA A 195 1.55 -1.01 -19.27
CA ALA A 195 0.27 -0.52 -19.78
C ALA A 195 -0.01 0.92 -19.34
N ALA A 196 0.29 1.27 -18.08
CA ALA A 196 0.15 2.62 -17.56
C ALA A 196 1.04 3.61 -18.32
N THR A 197 2.29 3.24 -18.60
CA THR A 197 3.20 4.05 -19.42
C THR A 197 2.59 4.35 -20.79
N GLY A 198 2.04 3.33 -21.46
CA GLY A 198 1.37 3.52 -22.74
C GLY A 198 0.14 4.43 -22.66
N LEU A 199 -0.70 4.27 -21.64
CA LEU A 199 -1.88 5.13 -21.42
C LEU A 199 -1.49 6.59 -21.17
N VAL A 200 -0.48 6.83 -20.33
CA VAL A 200 -0.02 8.19 -20.02
C VAL A 200 0.71 8.81 -21.21
N ALA A 201 1.50 8.05 -21.95
CA ALA A 201 2.14 8.51 -23.19
C ALA A 201 1.09 8.95 -24.22
N PHE A 202 -0.03 8.22 -24.33
CA PHE A 202 -1.14 8.62 -25.19
C PHE A 202 -1.83 9.91 -24.71
N ALA A 203 -1.90 10.12 -23.38
CA ALA A 203 -2.49 11.33 -22.80
C ALA A 203 -1.52 12.53 -22.79
N LEU A 204 -0.22 12.35 -23.03
CA LEU A 204 0.80 13.39 -22.93
C LEU A 204 0.52 14.66 -23.75
N PRO A 205 -0.05 14.58 -24.98
CA PRO A 205 -0.41 15.76 -25.76
C PRO A 205 -1.43 16.70 -25.08
N ALA A 206 -2.17 16.21 -24.10
CA ALA A 206 -3.22 16.98 -23.39
C ALA A 206 -2.64 17.97 -22.34
N GLY A 207 -1.33 17.97 -22.06
CA GLY A 207 -0.73 18.88 -21.06
C GLY A 207 0.68 18.49 -20.62
N GLY A 208 1.41 17.77 -21.47
CA GLY A 208 2.76 17.31 -21.16
C GLY A 208 3.81 17.63 -22.23
N LEU A 209 3.51 18.54 -23.17
CA LEU A 209 4.43 18.90 -24.26
C LEU A 209 5.32 20.12 -23.93
N GLU A 210 5.21 20.67 -22.74
CA GLU A 210 6.10 21.73 -22.26
C GLU A 210 7.55 21.23 -22.16
N ALA A 211 8.52 22.11 -22.39
CA ALA A 211 9.93 21.76 -22.26
C ALA A 211 10.24 21.44 -20.79
N PRO A 212 10.81 20.25 -20.47
CA PRO A 212 11.12 19.91 -19.09
C PRO A 212 12.35 20.70 -18.59
N GLU A 213 12.28 21.17 -17.34
CA GLU A 213 13.42 21.77 -16.64
C GLU A 213 14.12 20.70 -15.76
N LEU A 214 15.11 20.02 -16.34
CA LEU A 214 15.79 18.89 -15.72
C LEU A 214 16.93 19.33 -14.81
N GLY A 215 16.60 19.94 -13.65
CA GLY A 215 17.56 20.16 -12.58
C GLY A 215 17.92 18.88 -11.83
N THR A 216 19.05 18.86 -11.11
CA THR A 216 19.53 17.70 -10.35
C THR A 216 18.48 17.20 -9.36
N THR A 217 17.79 18.10 -8.66
CA THR A 217 16.72 17.75 -7.70
C THR A 217 15.56 17.06 -8.40
N THR A 218 15.11 17.56 -9.54
CA THR A 218 14.04 16.97 -10.36
C THR A 218 14.41 15.55 -10.81
N LEU A 219 15.64 15.37 -11.30
CA LEU A 219 16.12 14.05 -11.75
C LEU A 219 16.17 13.05 -10.60
N ILE A 220 16.74 13.41 -9.45
CA ILE A 220 16.77 12.55 -8.25
C ILE A 220 15.36 12.20 -7.82
N ALA A 221 14.46 13.19 -7.74
CA ALA A 221 13.08 12.98 -7.35
C ALA A 221 12.36 12.00 -8.29
N VAL A 222 12.51 12.15 -9.59
CA VAL A 222 11.90 11.27 -10.60
C VAL A 222 12.44 9.84 -10.52
N VAL A 223 13.75 9.67 -10.31
CA VAL A 223 14.35 8.34 -10.16
C VAL A 223 13.82 7.64 -8.90
N ILE A 224 13.80 8.34 -7.77
CA ILE A 224 13.27 7.76 -6.52
C ILE A 224 11.78 7.46 -6.68
N LEU A 225 11.01 8.40 -7.25
CA LEU A 225 9.58 8.25 -7.49
C LEU A 225 9.26 7.07 -8.41
N GLY A 226 10.03 6.86 -9.47
CA GLY A 226 9.81 5.79 -10.44
C GLY A 226 10.26 4.43 -9.94
N VAL A 227 11.50 4.33 -9.45
CA VAL A 227 12.12 3.05 -9.05
C VAL A 227 11.53 2.54 -7.75
N PHE A 228 11.62 3.34 -6.68
CA PHE A 228 11.29 2.91 -5.33
C PHE A 228 9.81 3.05 -5.04
N THR A 229 9.25 4.26 -5.15
CA THR A 229 7.87 4.53 -4.74
C THR A 229 6.83 4.10 -5.77
N THR A 230 7.24 3.72 -6.97
CA THR A 230 6.36 3.14 -7.99
C THR A 230 6.72 1.68 -8.27
N GLY A 231 7.90 1.37 -8.77
CA GLY A 231 8.26 0.02 -9.18
C GLY A 231 8.19 -0.99 -8.03
N ILE A 232 9.02 -0.81 -6.99
CA ILE A 232 9.07 -1.73 -5.84
C ILE A 232 7.74 -1.75 -5.11
N THR A 233 7.15 -0.58 -4.88
CA THR A 233 5.87 -0.44 -4.18
C THR A 233 4.74 -1.21 -4.88
N PHE A 234 4.64 -1.15 -6.21
CA PHE A 234 3.61 -1.87 -6.95
C PHE A 234 3.77 -3.38 -6.88
N HIS A 235 5.01 -3.87 -6.91
CA HIS A 235 5.24 -5.29 -6.70
C HIS A 235 4.82 -5.73 -5.29
N LEU A 236 5.15 -4.96 -4.26
CA LEU A 236 4.74 -5.23 -2.87
C LEU A 236 3.22 -5.14 -2.71
N THR A 237 2.56 -4.17 -3.37
CA THR A 237 1.10 -4.01 -3.35
C THR A 237 0.41 -5.24 -3.95
N TYR A 238 0.85 -5.73 -5.10
CA TYR A 238 0.31 -6.96 -5.68
C TYR A 238 0.45 -8.16 -4.76
N ARG A 239 1.61 -8.30 -4.12
CA ARG A 239 1.83 -9.35 -3.13
C ARG A 239 0.88 -9.21 -1.95
N MET A 240 0.68 -8.00 -1.45
CA MET A 240 -0.23 -7.75 -0.34
C MET A 240 -1.69 -8.02 -0.71
N ILE A 241 -2.14 -7.61 -1.89
CA ILE A 241 -3.49 -7.94 -2.39
C ILE A 241 -3.67 -9.46 -2.51
N ALA A 242 -2.64 -10.18 -2.97
CA ALA A 242 -2.68 -11.62 -3.13
C ALA A 242 -2.70 -12.39 -1.79
N GLU A 243 -1.96 -11.90 -0.80
CA GLU A 243 -1.77 -12.58 0.49
C GLU A 243 -2.81 -12.12 1.55
N GLU A 244 -3.18 -10.84 1.56
CA GLU A 244 -4.00 -10.22 2.62
C GLU A 244 -5.32 -9.61 2.09
N GLY A 245 -5.51 -9.53 0.79
CA GLY A 245 -6.70 -8.95 0.15
C GLY A 245 -6.64 -7.44 -0.06
N ALA A 246 -7.57 -6.93 -0.88
CA ALA A 246 -7.59 -5.54 -1.36
C ALA A 246 -7.74 -4.51 -0.23
N THR A 247 -8.66 -4.75 0.72
CA THR A 247 -8.92 -3.80 1.81
C THR A 247 -7.75 -3.70 2.77
N ASN A 248 -7.06 -4.82 3.07
CA ASN A 248 -5.86 -4.79 3.93
C ASN A 248 -4.69 -4.08 3.24
N ALA A 249 -4.55 -4.22 1.91
CA ALA A 249 -3.58 -3.44 1.15
C ALA A 249 -3.88 -1.93 1.21
N ALA A 250 -5.16 -1.53 1.12
CA ALA A 250 -5.57 -0.12 1.25
C ALA A 250 -5.30 0.47 2.64
N VAL A 251 -5.44 -0.32 3.72
CA VAL A 251 -5.21 0.11 5.11
C VAL A 251 -3.77 0.60 5.34
N VAL A 252 -2.80 0.12 4.56
CA VAL A 252 -1.42 0.64 4.62
C VAL A 252 -1.38 2.15 4.33
N GLY A 253 -2.33 2.67 3.56
CA GLY A 253 -2.48 4.09 3.29
C GLY A 253 -2.59 4.97 4.54
N TYR A 254 -3.10 4.45 5.65
CA TYR A 254 -3.13 5.19 6.93
C TYR A 254 -1.76 5.35 7.59
N LEU A 255 -0.77 4.54 7.23
CA LEU A 255 0.59 4.68 7.76
C LEU A 255 1.39 5.77 7.03
N LEU A 256 0.93 6.22 5.86
CA LEU A 256 1.61 7.24 5.07
C LEU A 256 1.80 8.57 5.83
N PRO A 257 0.76 9.10 6.50
CA PRO A 257 0.90 10.30 7.32
C PRO A 257 1.93 10.15 8.43
N VAL A 258 1.94 9.00 9.11
CA VAL A 258 2.92 8.73 10.18
C VAL A 258 4.34 8.76 9.63
N VAL A 259 4.55 8.13 8.48
CA VAL A 259 5.86 8.14 7.80
C VAL A 259 6.24 9.53 7.33
N SER A 260 5.32 10.31 6.73
CA SER A 260 5.58 11.68 6.29
C SER A 260 6.04 12.56 7.44
N VAL A 261 5.37 12.50 8.59
CA VAL A 261 5.74 13.27 9.78
C VAL A 261 7.11 12.86 10.31
N LEU A 262 7.37 11.55 10.41
CA LEU A 262 8.68 11.08 10.88
C LEU A 262 9.81 11.49 9.94
N LEU A 263 9.58 11.46 8.62
CA LEU A 263 10.58 11.94 7.65
C LEU A 263 10.77 13.46 7.73
N GLY A 264 9.71 14.24 7.92
CA GLY A 264 9.78 15.68 8.13
C GLY A 264 10.63 16.01 9.36
N ALA A 265 10.37 15.35 10.49
CA ALA A 265 11.15 15.56 11.71
C ALA A 265 12.61 15.15 11.58
N LEU A 266 12.90 13.98 10.97
CA LEU A 266 14.26 13.45 10.87
C LEU A 266 15.12 14.14 9.80
N VAL A 267 14.51 14.58 8.69
CA VAL A 267 15.25 15.13 7.53
C VAL A 267 15.22 16.65 7.52
N LEU A 268 14.10 17.26 7.92
CA LEU A 268 13.89 18.70 7.87
C LEU A 268 14.00 19.35 9.26
N ASN A 269 14.26 18.56 10.33
CA ASN A 269 14.27 18.99 11.73
C ASN A 269 12.96 19.74 12.13
N GLU A 270 11.82 19.28 11.62
CA GLU A 270 10.51 19.83 11.97
C GLU A 270 10.10 19.39 13.39
N ASP A 271 9.56 20.34 14.16
CA ASP A 271 9.08 20.06 15.51
C ASP A 271 7.78 19.24 15.48
N ILE A 272 7.80 18.08 16.16
CA ILE A 272 6.60 17.26 16.32
C ILE A 272 5.77 17.77 17.50
N GLY A 273 4.75 18.56 17.21
CA GLY A 273 3.83 19.05 18.23
C GLY A 273 2.98 17.94 18.88
N PRO A 274 2.43 18.16 20.12
CA PRO A 274 1.62 17.16 20.83
C PRO A 274 0.42 16.63 20.02
N ARG A 275 -0.21 17.49 19.22
CA ARG A 275 -1.32 17.15 18.32
C ARG A 275 -0.92 16.05 17.34
N VAL A 276 0.25 16.18 16.74
CA VAL A 276 0.77 15.23 15.76
C VAL A 276 1.04 13.88 16.41
N VAL A 277 1.62 13.86 17.61
CA VAL A 277 1.85 12.63 18.40
C VAL A 277 0.53 11.93 18.70
N ILE A 278 -0.48 12.67 19.17
CA ILE A 278 -1.83 12.13 19.46
C ILE A 278 -2.41 11.51 18.16
N GLY A 279 -2.38 12.24 17.05
CA GLY A 279 -2.86 11.75 15.77
C GLY A 279 -2.16 10.48 15.29
N MET A 280 -0.84 10.39 15.45
CA MET A 280 -0.07 9.16 15.12
C MET A 280 -0.51 7.96 15.97
N VAL A 281 -0.68 8.14 17.28
CA VAL A 281 -1.16 7.08 18.18
C VAL A 281 -2.56 6.60 17.76
N VAL A 282 -3.46 7.54 17.44
CA VAL A 282 -4.82 7.23 16.97
C VAL A 282 -4.79 6.45 15.64
N VAL A 283 -3.95 6.86 14.67
CA VAL A 283 -3.75 6.13 13.41
C VAL A 283 -3.28 4.71 13.67
N LEU A 284 -2.23 4.53 14.48
CA LEU A 284 -1.66 3.21 14.78
C LEU A 284 -2.66 2.31 15.48
N ALA A 285 -3.47 2.85 16.41
CA ALA A 285 -4.56 2.11 17.05
C ALA A 285 -5.61 1.67 16.03
N GLY A 286 -6.04 2.55 15.11
CA GLY A 286 -6.98 2.24 14.03
C GLY A 286 -6.48 1.13 13.10
N VAL A 287 -5.24 1.21 12.65
CA VAL A 287 -4.59 0.18 11.83
C VAL A 287 -4.49 -1.16 12.60
N GLY A 288 -4.11 -1.12 13.88
CA GLY A 288 -4.06 -2.31 14.73
C GLY A 288 -5.42 -3.00 14.91
N MET A 289 -6.50 -2.21 15.03
CA MET A 289 -7.87 -2.76 15.14
C MET A 289 -8.33 -3.43 13.83
N THR A 290 -7.97 -2.88 12.68
CA THR A 290 -8.34 -3.47 11.38
C THR A 290 -7.58 -4.74 11.08
N ARG A 291 -6.28 -4.84 11.44
CA ARG A 291 -5.41 -5.97 11.10
C ARG A 291 -5.57 -7.20 12.02
N ARG A 292 -5.64 -7.00 13.33
CA ARG A 292 -5.72 -8.11 14.32
C ARG A 292 -6.86 -9.10 14.11
N LYS A 293 -7.90 -8.75 13.38
CA LYS A 293 -9.06 -9.63 13.11
C LYS A 293 -9.02 -10.34 11.75
N GLY A 294 -8.17 -9.91 10.82
CA GLY A 294 -7.89 -10.64 9.58
C GLY A 294 -7.25 -12.01 9.88
N GLU A 295 -6.22 -12.02 10.73
CA GLU A 295 -5.48 -13.23 11.12
C GLU A 295 -6.35 -14.30 11.79
N ARG A 296 -7.26 -13.91 12.69
CA ARG A 296 -8.19 -14.85 13.36
C ARG A 296 -9.26 -15.46 12.45
N GLN A 297 -9.49 -14.87 11.28
CA GLN A 297 -10.49 -15.39 10.35
C GLN A 297 -9.89 -16.43 9.40
N ASP A 298 -8.64 -16.27 9.02
CA ASP A 298 -7.90 -17.26 8.22
C ASP A 298 -7.68 -18.55 9.03
N GLU A 299 -7.40 -18.45 10.33
CA GLU A 299 -7.37 -19.62 11.23
C GLU A 299 -8.72 -20.32 11.36
N ARG A 300 -9.85 -19.60 11.29
CA ARG A 300 -11.20 -20.20 11.42
C ARG A 300 -11.76 -20.75 10.12
N THR A 301 -11.32 -20.25 8.97
CA THR A 301 -11.75 -20.69 7.63
C THR A 301 -10.83 -21.73 7.01
N ALA A 302 -9.69 -22.02 7.63
CA ALA A 302 -8.83 -23.12 7.24
C ALA A 302 -9.62 -24.46 7.28
N PRO A 303 -9.53 -25.32 6.23
CA PRO A 303 -10.21 -26.61 6.19
C PRO A 303 -9.91 -27.45 7.44
N ALA A 304 -10.89 -28.21 7.93
CA ALA A 304 -10.76 -29.00 9.16
C ALA A 304 -9.52 -29.90 9.18
N ALA A 305 -9.10 -30.41 8.03
CA ALA A 305 -7.88 -31.21 7.88
C ALA A 305 -6.57 -30.45 8.23
N SER A 306 -6.50 -29.16 8.01
CA SER A 306 -5.33 -28.35 8.39
C SER A 306 -5.33 -27.97 9.87
N ARG A 307 -6.51 -27.97 10.52
CA ARG A 307 -6.63 -27.73 11.98
C ARG A 307 -6.21 -28.94 12.80
N THR A 308 -6.50 -30.13 12.32
CA THR A 308 -6.10 -31.41 12.98
C THR A 308 -4.57 -31.54 12.94
N ALA A 309 -3.94 -31.27 11.78
CA ALA A 309 -2.48 -31.31 11.65
C ALA A 309 -1.75 -30.28 12.53
N ALA A 310 -2.34 -29.07 12.67
CA ALA A 310 -1.78 -28.03 13.54
C ALA A 310 -2.01 -28.32 15.04
N GLY A 311 -3.11 -28.99 15.36
CA GLY A 311 -3.43 -29.47 16.73
C GLY A 311 -2.53 -30.61 17.16
N GLU A 312 -2.29 -31.60 16.29
CA GLU A 312 -1.40 -32.74 16.55
C GLU A 312 0.06 -32.30 16.72
N HIS A 313 0.55 -31.36 15.90
CA HIS A 313 1.91 -30.81 16.03
C HIS A 313 2.09 -29.99 17.32
N ARG A 314 1.03 -29.43 17.86
CA ARG A 314 1.07 -28.66 19.13
C ARG A 314 1.00 -29.61 20.34
N ALA A 315 0.27 -30.71 20.23
CA ALA A 315 0.20 -31.73 21.25
C ALA A 315 1.51 -32.53 21.35
N ASP A 316 2.15 -32.83 20.23
CA ASP A 316 3.41 -33.56 20.17
C ASP A 316 4.59 -32.75 20.74
N ASN A 317 4.64 -31.44 20.45
CA ASN A 317 5.65 -30.51 21.05
C ASN A 317 5.43 -30.35 22.58
N GLY A 318 4.19 -30.30 23.05
CA GLY A 318 3.89 -30.25 24.48
C GLY A 318 4.26 -31.53 25.23
N ALA A 319 4.15 -32.70 24.59
CA ALA A 319 4.55 -33.97 25.15
C ALA A 319 6.07 -34.12 25.24
N VAL A 320 6.82 -33.63 24.23
CA VAL A 320 8.28 -33.65 24.23
C VAL A 320 8.86 -32.69 25.29
N GLU A 321 8.26 -31.52 25.48
CA GLU A 321 8.68 -30.53 26.48
C GLU A 321 8.43 -31.00 27.90
N ASN A 322 7.31 -31.70 28.16
CA ASN A 322 7.01 -32.31 29.45
C ASN A 322 7.88 -33.58 29.75
N ALA A 323 8.25 -34.34 28.73
CA ALA A 323 9.18 -35.46 28.89
C ALA A 323 10.60 -34.97 29.23
N ALA A 324 11.06 -33.88 28.61
CA ALA A 324 12.35 -33.30 28.95
C ALA A 324 12.39 -32.68 30.36
N ALA A 325 11.28 -32.07 30.81
CA ALA A 325 11.18 -31.52 32.17
C ALA A 325 11.13 -32.62 33.27
N SER A 326 10.59 -33.82 32.99
CA SER A 326 10.57 -34.96 33.94
C SER A 326 11.91 -35.70 34.04
N ALA A 327 12.73 -35.64 33.00
CA ALA A 327 14.05 -36.30 32.98
C ALA A 327 15.15 -35.52 33.76
N CYS A 328 14.89 -34.26 34.16
CA CYS A 328 15.84 -33.39 34.85
C CYS A 328 15.58 -33.23 36.35
N ARG A 329 14.90 -34.20 37.02
CA ARG A 329 14.81 -34.22 38.49
C ARG A 329 16.01 -35.00 39.08
N PRO A 330 16.95 -34.36 39.79
CA PRO A 330 18.01 -35.06 40.51
C PRO A 330 17.39 -35.81 41.69
N GLY A 331 17.55 -37.12 41.68
CA GLY A 331 17.21 -37.98 42.82
C GLY A 331 18.14 -37.65 44.00
N PHE A 332 17.57 -37.23 45.11
CA PHE A 332 18.26 -37.22 46.41
C PHE A 332 18.33 -38.62 46.96
N PRO A 333 19.49 -39.16 47.37
CA PRO A 333 19.57 -40.39 48.13
C PRO A 333 19.13 -40.12 49.59
N ALA A 334 18.20 -40.91 50.07
CA ALA A 334 17.93 -41.03 51.49
C ALA A 334 19.05 -41.85 52.12
N GLY A 335 19.72 -41.27 53.12
CA GLY A 335 20.62 -41.92 54.05
C GLY A 335 20.46 -41.26 55.41
#